data_59ddaca7d2795405439dcbc820a85e61
#
_entry.id   59ddaca7d2795405439dcbc820a85e61
#
_cell.length_a   1.000
_cell.length_b   1.000
_cell.length_c   1.000
_cell.angle_alpha   90.00
_cell.angle_beta   90.00
_cell.angle_gamma   90.00
#
_symmetry.space_group_name_H-M   'P 1'
#
loop_
_entity.id
_entity.type
_entity.pdbx_description
1 polymer ?
#
loop_
_entity_poly.entity_id
_entity_poly.type
_entity_poly.pdbx_seq_one_letter_code
_entity_poly.pdbx_strand_id
1 'polypeptide(L)'
;MLRLSALFLGLLGLAGLYFHSTLPVTGRIRPGFFVFYTNLSNLLLAVYQLTLGVSGHDPQCGVFRWLSSAGVALSMTLCIFVTHLIYQWVLVPSAKKGGKALSDIGFSSFGNLCVHYAVPWLTVVQWLLWQDKSGLAIGHA
;
A
#
# COMPACT_ATOMS: atom_id res chain seq x y z
N MET A 1 -8.48 -0.07 -17.81
CA MET A 1 -8.83 -0.36 -16.40
C MET A 1 -7.62 -0.21 -15.48
N LEU A 2 -6.45 -0.80 -15.76
CA LEU A 2 -5.25 -0.72 -14.89
C LEU A 2 -4.87 0.71 -14.49
N ARG A 3 -4.84 1.66 -15.43
CA ARG A 3 -4.48 3.06 -15.14
C ARG A 3 -5.43 3.75 -14.16
N LEU A 4 -6.73 3.58 -14.36
CA LEU A 4 -7.74 4.18 -13.47
C LEU A 4 -7.67 3.58 -12.08
N SER A 5 -7.52 2.26 -11.98
CA SER A 5 -7.34 1.60 -10.67
C SER A 5 -6.04 2.01 -9.98
N ALA A 6 -4.97 2.22 -10.74
CA ALA A 6 -3.69 2.69 -10.20
C ALA A 6 -3.80 4.12 -9.66
N LEU A 7 -4.40 5.05 -10.42
CA LEU A 7 -4.67 6.41 -9.91
C LEU A 7 -5.52 6.39 -8.65
N PHE A 8 -6.60 5.62 -8.67
CA PHE A 8 -7.48 5.48 -7.50
C PHE A 8 -6.72 4.96 -6.28
N LEU A 9 -5.95 3.87 -6.43
CA LEU A 9 -5.16 3.29 -5.34
C LEU A 9 -4.07 4.24 -4.83
N GLY A 10 -3.40 4.93 -5.72
CA GLY A 10 -2.39 5.92 -5.34
C GLY A 10 -2.98 7.07 -4.53
N LEU A 11 -4.11 7.62 -4.98
CA LEU A 11 -4.82 8.69 -4.25
C LEU A 11 -5.39 8.19 -2.92
N LEU A 12 -6.00 7.00 -2.89
CA LEU A 12 -6.50 6.39 -1.66
C LEU A 12 -5.37 6.14 -0.66
N GLY A 13 -4.21 5.67 -1.14
CA GLY A 13 -3.01 5.48 -0.31
C GLY A 13 -2.52 6.78 0.31
N LEU A 14 -2.40 7.86 -0.48
CA LEU A 14 -2.02 9.17 0.04
C LEU A 14 -3.05 9.74 1.03
N ALA A 15 -4.33 9.64 0.73
CA ALA A 15 -5.38 10.06 1.64
C ALA A 15 -5.33 9.27 2.96
N GLY A 16 -5.20 7.93 2.86
CA GLY A 16 -5.05 7.06 4.02
C GLY A 16 -3.84 7.45 4.88
N LEU A 17 -2.68 7.68 4.25
CA LEU A 17 -1.47 8.14 4.93
C LEU A 17 -1.66 9.50 5.61
N TYR A 18 -2.28 10.46 4.92
CA TYR A 18 -2.57 11.78 5.48
C TYR A 18 -3.39 11.67 6.76
N PHE A 19 -4.53 10.98 6.70
CA PHE A 19 -5.39 10.80 7.88
C PHE A 19 -4.78 9.93 8.97
N HIS A 20 -3.90 8.99 8.59
CA HIS A 20 -3.18 8.15 9.54
C HIS A 20 -2.02 8.90 10.21
N SER A 21 -1.36 9.82 9.49
CA SER A 21 -0.21 10.59 9.98
C SER A 21 -0.58 11.76 10.87
N THR A 22 -1.75 12.37 10.64
CA THR A 22 -2.12 13.62 11.31
C THR A 22 -2.70 13.38 12.70
N LEU A 23 -2.34 14.28 13.61
CA LEU A 23 -2.97 14.34 14.92
C LEU A 23 -4.32 15.05 14.79
N PRO A 24 -5.44 14.45 15.25
CA PRO A 24 -6.79 15.01 15.04
C PRO A 24 -6.98 16.43 15.53
N VAL A 25 -6.24 16.83 16.60
CA VAL A 25 -6.40 18.13 17.25
C VAL A 25 -5.52 19.20 16.62
N THR A 26 -4.31 18.86 16.15
CA THR A 26 -3.32 19.85 15.70
C THR A 26 -3.06 19.86 14.21
N GLY A 27 -3.54 18.84 13.48
CA GLY A 27 -3.24 18.65 12.06
C GLY A 27 -1.75 18.41 11.74
N ARG A 28 -0.89 18.27 12.76
CA ARG A 28 0.53 18.05 12.57
C ARG A 28 0.84 16.58 12.36
N ILE A 29 1.86 16.30 11.55
CA ILE A 29 2.36 14.92 11.34
C ILE A 29 2.95 14.41 12.66
N ARG A 30 2.62 13.17 13.02
CA ARG A 30 3.16 12.50 14.22
C ARG A 30 4.68 12.36 14.11
N PRO A 31 5.45 12.71 15.13
CA PRO A 31 6.89 12.47 15.16
C PRO A 31 7.19 10.99 14.93
N GLY A 32 8.20 10.68 14.10
CA GLY A 32 8.60 9.32 13.83
C GLY A 32 7.63 8.53 12.91
N PHE A 33 6.63 9.18 12.31
CA PHE A 33 5.64 8.52 11.44
C PHE A 33 6.30 7.65 10.35
N PHE A 34 7.34 8.14 9.69
CA PHE A 34 8.04 7.44 8.62
C PHE A 34 9.07 6.40 9.10
N VAL A 35 9.30 6.25 10.40
CA VAL A 35 10.13 5.17 10.96
C VAL A 35 9.42 3.82 10.85
N PHE A 36 8.09 3.83 10.79
CA PHE A 36 7.33 2.60 10.69
C PHE A 36 7.29 2.06 9.26
N TYR A 37 7.66 0.79 9.10
CA TYR A 37 7.62 0.06 7.82
C TYR A 37 6.29 0.20 7.09
N THR A 38 5.17 0.12 7.81
CA THR A 38 3.82 0.28 7.26
C THR A 38 3.65 1.60 6.51
N ASN A 39 4.10 2.71 7.09
CA ASN A 39 3.89 4.02 6.50
C ASN A 39 4.80 4.23 5.29
N LEU A 40 6.03 3.74 5.38
CA LEU A 40 6.98 3.81 4.27
C LEU A 40 6.53 2.93 3.09
N SER A 41 6.07 1.70 3.35
CA SER A 41 5.57 0.80 2.30
C SER A 41 4.30 1.33 1.62
N ASN A 42 3.37 1.93 2.38
CA ASN A 42 2.20 2.60 1.81
C ASN A 42 2.58 3.83 0.98
N LEU A 43 3.56 4.63 1.42
CA LEU A 43 4.05 5.77 0.64
C LEU A 43 4.69 5.31 -0.67
N LEU A 44 5.58 4.31 -0.59
CA LEU A 44 6.23 3.74 -1.76
C LEU A 44 5.21 3.18 -2.76
N LEU A 45 4.22 2.45 -2.26
CA LEU A 45 3.13 1.94 -3.09
C LEU A 45 2.30 3.07 -3.72
N ALA A 46 1.96 4.11 -2.96
CA ALA A 46 1.19 5.24 -3.48
C ALA A 46 1.94 5.96 -4.62
N VAL A 47 3.25 6.21 -4.45
CA VAL A 47 4.10 6.78 -5.50
C VAL A 47 4.16 5.85 -6.71
N TYR A 48 4.38 4.56 -6.51
CA TYR A 48 4.37 3.56 -7.58
C TYR A 48 3.06 3.56 -8.37
N GLN A 49 1.93 3.51 -7.67
CA GLN A 49 0.60 3.48 -8.28
C GLN A 49 0.28 4.78 -9.05
N LEU A 50 0.63 5.94 -8.50
CA LEU A 50 0.45 7.21 -9.20
C LEU A 50 1.31 7.30 -10.45
N THR A 51 2.58 6.88 -10.37
CA THR A 51 3.48 6.85 -11.52
C THR A 51 2.91 5.93 -12.61
N LEU A 52 2.46 4.72 -12.24
CA LEU A 52 1.85 3.77 -13.17
C LEU A 52 0.56 4.33 -13.81
N GLY A 53 -0.23 5.07 -13.03
CA GLY A 53 -1.48 5.66 -13.51
C GLY A 53 -1.29 6.86 -14.45
N VAL A 54 -0.31 7.73 -14.17
CA VAL A 54 -0.04 8.96 -14.94
C VAL A 54 0.74 8.68 -16.22
N SER A 55 1.80 7.87 -16.13
CA SER A 55 2.76 7.70 -17.22
C SER A 55 2.21 7.06 -18.48
N GLY A 56 1.09 6.37 -18.39
CA GLY A 56 0.60 5.60 -19.52
C GLY A 56 1.61 4.54 -20.00
N HIS A 57 1.20 3.72 -20.93
CA HIS A 57 2.11 2.80 -21.60
C HIS A 57 2.94 3.57 -22.63
N ASP A 58 4.01 4.22 -22.20
CA ASP A 58 5.09 4.56 -23.12
C ASP A 58 6.14 3.45 -23.05
N PRO A 59 6.12 2.47 -23.97
CA PRO A 59 7.07 1.37 -24.00
C PRO A 59 8.49 1.83 -24.32
N GLN A 60 8.67 3.07 -24.74
CA GLN A 60 9.96 3.66 -25.08
C GLN A 60 10.72 4.15 -23.83
N CYS A 61 10.02 4.48 -22.74
CA CYS A 61 10.66 4.90 -21.51
C CYS A 61 11.08 3.68 -20.66
N GLY A 62 12.40 3.46 -20.54
CA GLY A 62 12.96 2.32 -19.80
C GLY A 62 12.51 2.24 -18.35
N VAL A 63 12.35 3.39 -17.68
CA VAL A 63 11.86 3.46 -16.29
C VAL A 63 10.42 2.95 -16.19
N PHE A 64 9.54 3.37 -17.09
CA PHE A 64 8.15 2.90 -17.08
C PHE A 64 8.02 1.42 -17.41
N ARG A 65 8.80 0.94 -18.36
CA ARG A 65 8.85 -0.49 -18.68
C ARG A 65 9.31 -1.31 -17.46
N TRP A 66 10.27 -0.81 -16.71
CA TRP A 66 10.72 -1.46 -15.48
C TRP A 66 9.63 -1.42 -14.39
N LEU A 67 9.01 -0.26 -14.12
CA LEU A 67 7.94 -0.11 -13.13
C LEU A 67 6.72 -0.97 -13.46
N SER A 68 6.36 -1.11 -14.74
CA SER A 68 5.22 -1.93 -15.17
C SER A 68 5.55 -3.41 -15.32
N SER A 69 6.79 -3.82 -15.04
CA SER A 69 7.18 -5.22 -15.12
C SER A 69 6.44 -6.08 -14.09
N ALA A 70 6.14 -7.32 -14.47
CA ALA A 70 5.44 -8.29 -13.63
C ALA A 70 6.15 -8.50 -12.27
N GLY A 71 7.49 -8.51 -12.26
CA GLY A 71 8.29 -8.66 -11.05
C GLY A 71 8.15 -7.49 -10.09
N VAL A 72 8.20 -6.24 -10.58
CA VAL A 72 8.00 -5.04 -9.73
C VAL A 72 6.57 -4.99 -9.20
N ALA A 73 5.57 -5.25 -10.05
CA ALA A 73 4.17 -5.28 -9.64
C ALA A 73 3.91 -6.33 -8.55
N LEU A 74 4.45 -7.53 -8.69
CA LEU A 74 4.37 -8.57 -7.67
C LEU A 74 5.07 -8.16 -6.37
N SER A 75 6.28 -7.61 -6.46
CA SER A 75 7.06 -7.17 -5.30
C SER A 75 6.31 -6.09 -4.49
N MET A 76 5.72 -5.09 -5.16
CA MET A 76 4.92 -4.05 -4.51
C MET A 76 3.66 -4.64 -3.85
N THR A 77 3.00 -5.57 -4.52
CA THR A 77 1.83 -6.26 -3.99
C THR A 77 2.17 -7.08 -2.75
N LEU A 78 3.25 -7.85 -2.79
CA LEU A 78 3.71 -8.64 -1.64
C LEU A 78 4.14 -7.74 -0.48
N CYS A 79 4.89 -6.67 -0.75
CA CYS A 79 5.33 -5.72 0.26
C CYS A 79 4.15 -5.13 1.05
N ILE A 80 3.11 -4.67 0.36
CA ILE A 80 1.95 -4.08 1.04
C ILE A 80 1.08 -5.14 1.71
N PHE A 81 0.98 -6.34 1.15
CA PHE A 81 0.22 -7.43 1.75
C PHE A 81 0.88 -7.94 3.05
N VAL A 82 2.20 -8.04 3.09
CA VAL A 82 2.96 -8.34 4.32
C VAL A 82 2.68 -7.30 5.40
N THR A 83 2.56 -6.02 5.04
CA THR A 83 2.17 -4.96 5.97
C THR A 83 0.81 -5.25 6.62
N HIS A 84 -0.19 -5.68 5.83
CA HIS A 84 -1.49 -6.11 6.35
C HIS A 84 -1.38 -7.31 7.30
N LEU A 85 -0.61 -8.34 6.91
CA LEU A 85 -0.44 -9.53 7.74
C LEU A 85 0.22 -9.20 9.09
N ILE A 86 1.29 -8.41 9.11
CA ILE A 86 1.95 -7.97 10.34
C ILE A 86 0.97 -7.19 11.22
N TYR A 87 0.21 -6.27 10.64
CA TYR A 87 -0.78 -5.53 11.40
C TYR A 87 -1.82 -6.46 12.03
N GLN A 88 -2.42 -7.32 11.23
CA GLN A 88 -3.53 -8.18 11.67
C GLN A 88 -3.10 -9.26 12.66
N TRP A 89 -1.93 -9.88 12.42
CA TRP A 89 -1.51 -11.07 13.18
C TRP A 89 -0.52 -10.77 14.31
N VAL A 90 0.13 -9.62 14.28
CA VAL A 90 1.12 -9.23 15.29
C VAL A 90 0.65 -8.03 16.10
N LEU A 91 0.34 -6.91 15.44
CA LEU A 91 0.08 -5.65 16.14
C LEU A 91 -1.28 -5.65 16.85
N VAL A 92 -2.35 -6.10 16.19
CA VAL A 92 -3.69 -6.17 16.79
C VAL A 92 -3.73 -7.11 17.99
N PRO A 93 -3.22 -8.36 17.92
CA PRO A 93 -3.19 -9.25 19.09
C PRO A 93 -2.30 -8.72 20.22
N SER A 94 -1.16 -8.11 19.90
CA SER A 94 -0.25 -7.52 20.90
C SER A 94 -0.90 -6.35 21.64
N ALA A 95 -1.64 -5.50 20.94
CA ALA A 95 -2.39 -4.41 21.57
C ALA A 95 -3.48 -4.92 22.51
N LYS A 96 -4.24 -5.97 22.09
CA LYS A 96 -5.25 -6.62 22.92
C LYS A 96 -4.65 -7.23 24.18
N LYS A 97 -3.52 -7.94 24.07
CA LYS A 97 -2.81 -8.53 25.22
C LYS A 97 -2.31 -7.46 26.20
N GLY A 98 -1.92 -6.29 25.68
CA GLY A 98 -1.50 -5.14 26.48
C GLY A 98 -2.67 -4.36 27.11
N GLY A 99 -3.91 -4.86 27.04
CA GLY A 99 -5.09 -4.22 27.62
C GLY A 99 -5.57 -2.96 26.90
N LYS A 100 -5.03 -2.67 25.71
CA LYS A 100 -5.46 -1.52 24.88
C LYS A 100 -6.76 -1.86 24.16
N ALA A 101 -7.73 -0.95 24.21
CA ALA A 101 -8.91 -1.06 23.36
C ALA A 101 -8.51 -0.86 21.89
N LEU A 102 -9.25 -1.48 20.97
CA LEU A 102 -9.01 -1.30 19.52
C LEU A 102 -9.20 0.15 19.09
N SER A 103 -10.05 0.92 19.76
CA SER A 103 -10.20 2.35 19.60
C SER A 103 -8.92 3.14 19.90
N ASP A 104 -8.16 2.70 20.90
CA ASP A 104 -6.94 3.39 21.38
C ASP A 104 -5.79 3.30 20.36
N ILE A 105 -5.82 2.25 19.53
CA ILE A 105 -4.87 2.08 18.43
C ILE A 105 -5.41 2.62 17.09
N GLY A 106 -6.56 3.31 17.13
CA GLY A 106 -7.17 3.89 15.94
C GLY A 106 -7.70 2.87 14.93
N PHE A 107 -8.04 1.65 15.38
CA PHE A 107 -8.48 0.55 14.52
C PHE A 107 -9.62 0.94 13.56
N SER A 108 -10.59 1.71 14.04
CA SER A 108 -11.74 2.17 13.27
C SER A 108 -11.54 3.49 12.54
N SER A 109 -10.37 4.13 12.67
CA SER A 109 -10.11 5.38 11.96
C SER A 109 -9.97 5.16 10.45
N PHE A 110 -10.45 6.10 9.65
CA PHE A 110 -10.36 6.03 8.19
C PHE A 110 -8.93 5.80 7.71
N GLY A 111 -7.95 6.53 8.25
CA GLY A 111 -6.55 6.36 7.89
C GLY A 111 -6.03 4.95 8.16
N ASN A 112 -6.37 4.40 9.33
CA ASN A 112 -5.96 3.04 9.69
C ASN A 112 -6.60 1.97 8.79
N LEU A 113 -7.90 2.11 8.49
CA LEU A 113 -8.60 1.22 7.57
C LEU A 113 -8.00 1.28 6.16
N CYS A 114 -7.65 2.47 5.68
CA CYS A 114 -7.02 2.60 4.37
C CYS A 114 -5.65 1.92 4.32
N VAL A 115 -4.73 2.26 5.22
CA VAL A 115 -3.33 1.81 5.13
C VAL A 115 -3.14 0.34 5.48
N HIS A 116 -4.00 -0.23 6.30
CA HIS A 116 -3.87 -1.62 6.76
C HIS A 116 -4.83 -2.61 6.10
N TYR A 117 -5.92 -2.16 5.50
CA TYR A 117 -6.93 -3.05 4.89
C TYR A 117 -7.25 -2.69 3.44
N ALA A 118 -7.81 -1.50 3.18
CA ALA A 118 -8.32 -1.18 1.86
C ALA A 118 -7.21 -1.18 0.79
N VAL A 119 -6.12 -0.46 1.03
CA VAL A 119 -5.01 -0.37 0.07
C VAL A 119 -4.34 -1.73 -0.17
N PRO A 120 -3.97 -2.52 0.87
CA PRO A 120 -3.41 -3.86 0.65
C PRO A 120 -4.32 -4.79 -0.16
N TRP A 121 -5.58 -4.92 0.23
CA TRP A 121 -6.50 -5.84 -0.44
C TRP A 121 -6.84 -5.40 -1.88
N LEU A 122 -7.08 -4.12 -2.09
CA LEU A 122 -7.36 -3.60 -3.44
C LEU A 122 -6.15 -3.72 -4.36
N THR A 123 -4.93 -3.61 -3.82
CA THR A 123 -3.70 -3.85 -4.59
C THR A 123 -3.59 -5.31 -5.02
N VAL A 124 -3.91 -6.27 -4.13
CA VAL A 124 -3.95 -7.69 -4.49
C VAL A 124 -4.99 -7.94 -5.59
N VAL A 125 -6.19 -7.39 -5.45
CA VAL A 125 -7.25 -7.52 -6.47
C VAL A 125 -6.80 -6.91 -7.80
N GLN A 126 -6.19 -5.72 -7.77
CA GLN A 126 -5.65 -5.07 -8.97
C GLN A 126 -4.60 -5.95 -9.65
N TRP A 127 -3.67 -6.53 -8.87
CA TRP A 127 -2.64 -7.41 -9.40
C TRP A 127 -3.24 -8.66 -10.04
N LEU A 128 -4.23 -9.28 -9.39
CA LEU A 128 -4.89 -10.48 -9.91
C LEU A 128 -5.65 -10.22 -11.20
N LEU A 129 -6.35 -9.10 -11.31
CA LEU A 129 -7.28 -8.84 -12.41
C LEU A 129 -6.64 -8.13 -13.62
N TRP A 130 -5.68 -7.22 -13.39
CA TRP A 130 -5.24 -6.29 -14.44
C TRP A 130 -3.74 -6.21 -14.68
N GLN A 131 -2.90 -6.79 -13.81
CA GLN A 131 -1.45 -6.80 -14.04
C GLN A 131 -1.06 -7.92 -15.01
N ASP A 132 -0.10 -7.62 -15.88
CA ASP A 132 0.51 -8.62 -16.74
C ASP A 132 1.41 -9.55 -15.92
N LYS A 133 1.25 -10.84 -16.09
CA LYS A 133 1.99 -11.90 -15.38
C LYS A 133 2.92 -12.69 -16.30
N SER A 134 2.95 -12.35 -17.59
CA SER A 134 3.71 -13.12 -18.60
C SER A 134 5.21 -13.15 -18.33
N GLY A 135 5.75 -12.14 -17.64
CA GLY A 135 7.15 -12.08 -17.23
C GLY A 135 7.50 -12.82 -15.92
N LEU A 136 6.51 -13.45 -15.26
CA LEU A 136 6.74 -14.30 -14.09
C LEU A 136 7.06 -15.73 -14.55
N ALA A 137 8.24 -15.94 -15.13
CA ALA A 137 8.72 -17.28 -15.36
C ALA A 137 9.04 -17.92 -14.00
N ILE A 138 8.22 -18.88 -13.56
CA ILE A 138 8.64 -19.83 -12.55
C ILE A 138 9.70 -20.69 -13.26
N GLY A 139 10.96 -20.39 -12.97
CA GLY A 139 12.07 -21.15 -13.54
C GLY A 139 11.85 -22.62 -13.23
N HIS A 140 11.72 -23.42 -14.28
CA HIS A 140 11.86 -24.86 -14.12
C HIS A 140 13.30 -25.09 -13.70
N ALA A 141 13.53 -25.25 -12.40
CA ALA A 141 14.75 -25.82 -11.88
C ALA A 141 14.71 -27.33 -12.12
#